data_89e21d366ef9baef918f32ddcab462bd
#
_entry.id   89e21d366ef9baef918f32ddcab462bd
#
_cell.length_a   1.000
_cell.length_b   1.000
_cell.length_c   1.000
_cell.angle_alpha   90.00
_cell.angle_beta   90.00
_cell.angle_gamma   90.00
#
_symmetry.space_group_name_H-M   'P 1'
#
loop_
_entity.id
_entity.type
_entity.pdbx_description
1 polymer ?
#
loop_
_entity_poly.entity_id
_entity_poly.type
_entity_poly.pdbx_seq_one_letter_code
_entity_poly.pdbx_strand_id
1 'polypeptide(L)'
;GIFWLLRMYTTKQSKEAQSQMFMAEQYFAQDSLRLALYGDGNNLGFIDLADQYKRTKAGKLANFYAGASLMHLGEFEEAAGYLKKYTITDEILAPQAKGLLGDASVELGDTADGIRLYLEAAEMADNAFHSPIYLMKAGMIYESEGKYEDALKLYEKIQDKYPESNEGRSIDKNIARVKLHTN
;
A
#
# COMPACT_ATOMS: atom_id res chain seq x y z
N GLY A 1 -10.65 19.54 -34.42
CA GLY A 1 -10.65 18.17 -34.99
C GLY A 1 -9.92 17.17 -34.12
N ILE A 2 -8.58 17.13 -34.13
CA ILE A 2 -7.74 16.09 -33.49
C ILE A 2 -7.94 16.05 -31.97
N PHE A 3 -7.98 17.19 -31.32
CA PHE A 3 -8.18 17.28 -29.84
C PHE A 3 -9.53 16.68 -29.41
N TRP A 4 -10.59 16.89 -30.18
CA TRP A 4 -11.91 16.35 -29.90
C TRP A 4 -11.96 14.81 -30.08
N LEU A 5 -11.32 14.30 -31.14
CA LEU A 5 -11.20 12.87 -31.39
C LEU A 5 -10.40 12.16 -30.28
N LEU A 6 -9.28 12.76 -29.84
CA LEU A 6 -8.49 12.24 -28.71
C LEU A 6 -9.30 12.21 -27.42
N ARG A 7 -10.08 13.26 -27.15
CA ARG A 7 -10.94 13.32 -25.95
C ARG A 7 -12.05 12.27 -26.02
N MET A 8 -12.68 12.05 -27.15
CA MET A 8 -13.68 10.98 -27.30
C MET A 8 -13.06 9.60 -27.11
N TYR A 9 -11.89 9.35 -27.68
CA TYR A 9 -11.18 8.09 -27.55
C TYR A 9 -10.83 7.81 -26.07
N THR A 10 -10.24 8.77 -25.36
CA THR A 10 -9.90 8.61 -23.95
C THR A 10 -11.12 8.42 -23.06
N THR A 11 -12.23 9.09 -23.34
CA THR A 11 -13.48 8.93 -22.60
C THR A 11 -14.09 7.54 -22.80
N LYS A 12 -14.10 7.04 -24.03
CA LYS A 12 -14.58 5.68 -24.33
C LYS A 12 -13.72 4.64 -23.63
N GLN A 13 -12.40 4.76 -23.74
CA GLN A 13 -11.45 3.85 -23.11
C GLN A 13 -11.57 3.85 -21.57
N SER A 14 -11.81 5.02 -20.97
CA SER A 14 -12.02 5.13 -19.52
C SER A 14 -13.30 4.43 -19.05
N LYS A 15 -14.39 4.55 -19.78
CA LYS A 15 -15.67 3.87 -19.47
C LYS A 15 -15.52 2.35 -19.59
N GLU A 16 -14.86 1.89 -20.65
CA GLU A 16 -14.60 0.46 -20.87
C GLU A 16 -13.72 -0.12 -19.76
N ALA A 17 -12.61 0.54 -19.43
CA ALA A 17 -11.73 0.15 -18.35
C ALA A 17 -12.48 0.05 -17.01
N GLN A 18 -13.33 1.00 -16.70
CA GLN A 18 -14.13 0.98 -15.46
C GLN A 18 -15.13 -0.18 -15.44
N SER A 19 -15.76 -0.51 -16.56
CA SER A 19 -16.66 -1.64 -16.68
C SER A 19 -15.92 -2.98 -16.48
N GLN A 20 -14.72 -3.11 -17.06
CA GLN A 20 -13.88 -4.30 -16.92
C GLN A 20 -13.32 -4.48 -15.50
N MET A 21 -13.05 -3.39 -14.78
CA MET A 21 -12.58 -3.43 -13.38
C MET A 21 -13.56 -4.16 -12.45
N PHE A 22 -14.85 -4.04 -12.69
CA PHE A 22 -15.89 -4.53 -11.79
C PHE A 22 -15.74 -6.02 -11.43
N MET A 23 -15.51 -6.89 -12.43
CA MET A 23 -15.37 -8.33 -12.16
C MET A 23 -14.07 -8.65 -11.42
N ALA A 24 -12.96 -8.00 -11.77
CA ALA A 24 -11.70 -8.18 -11.06
C ALA A 24 -11.81 -7.75 -9.60
N GLU A 25 -12.48 -6.62 -9.31
CA GLU A 25 -12.77 -6.16 -7.95
C GLU A 25 -13.68 -7.14 -7.18
N GLN A 26 -14.67 -7.75 -7.84
CA GLN A 26 -15.52 -8.78 -7.23
C GLN A 26 -14.70 -10.03 -6.85
N TYR A 27 -13.83 -10.50 -7.73
CA TYR A 27 -12.91 -11.60 -7.42
C TYR A 27 -11.98 -11.26 -6.26
N PHE A 28 -11.44 -10.05 -6.23
CA PHE A 28 -10.60 -9.58 -5.14
C PHE A 28 -11.36 -9.56 -3.80
N ALA A 29 -12.58 -9.03 -3.80
CA ALA A 29 -13.44 -8.97 -2.61
C ALA A 29 -13.84 -10.36 -2.08
N GLN A 30 -13.86 -11.39 -2.96
CA GLN A 30 -14.13 -12.78 -2.61
C GLN A 30 -12.85 -13.59 -2.29
N ASP A 31 -11.72 -12.95 -2.15
CA ASP A 31 -10.41 -13.58 -1.95
C ASP A 31 -10.00 -14.55 -3.08
N SER A 32 -10.63 -14.41 -4.25
CA SER A 32 -10.29 -15.15 -5.46
C SER A 32 -9.15 -14.48 -6.21
N LEU A 33 -7.99 -14.37 -5.55
CA LEU A 33 -6.88 -13.50 -5.97
C LEU A 33 -6.32 -13.85 -7.34
N ARG A 34 -6.24 -15.13 -7.71
CA ARG A 34 -5.74 -15.51 -9.03
C ARG A 34 -6.71 -15.11 -10.15
N LEU A 35 -8.03 -15.22 -9.93
CA LEU A 35 -9.03 -14.73 -10.88
C LEU A 35 -9.02 -13.20 -10.95
N ALA A 36 -8.82 -12.52 -9.81
CA ALA A 36 -8.65 -11.08 -9.78
C ALA A 36 -7.43 -10.62 -10.60
N LEU A 37 -6.31 -11.33 -10.49
CA LEU A 37 -5.06 -11.00 -11.21
C LEU A 37 -5.13 -11.29 -12.71
N TYR A 38 -5.58 -12.50 -13.08
CA TYR A 38 -5.42 -13.02 -14.43
C TYR A 38 -6.74 -13.09 -15.23
N GLY A 39 -7.88 -12.81 -14.56
CA GLY A 39 -9.20 -12.95 -15.17
C GLY A 39 -9.70 -14.40 -15.24
N ASP A 40 -10.89 -14.57 -15.79
CA ASP A 40 -11.60 -15.85 -15.91
C ASP A 40 -11.73 -16.36 -17.37
N GLY A 41 -11.04 -15.70 -18.30
CA GLY A 41 -11.11 -15.96 -19.74
C GLY A 41 -12.18 -15.17 -20.48
N ASN A 42 -13.21 -14.66 -19.78
CA ASN A 42 -14.23 -13.76 -20.33
C ASN A 42 -14.04 -12.32 -19.84
N ASN A 43 -13.49 -12.16 -18.65
CA ASN A 43 -13.21 -10.88 -18.02
C ASN A 43 -11.71 -10.72 -17.77
N LEU A 44 -11.20 -9.50 -17.94
CA LEU A 44 -9.80 -9.17 -17.71
C LEU A 44 -9.48 -9.18 -16.21
N GLY A 45 -8.28 -9.64 -15.87
CA GLY A 45 -7.71 -9.46 -14.54
C GLY A 45 -6.98 -8.13 -14.40
N PHE A 46 -6.56 -7.80 -13.17
CA PHE A 46 -5.87 -6.53 -12.88
C PHE A 46 -4.58 -6.34 -13.69
N ILE A 47 -3.86 -7.41 -14.00
CA ILE A 47 -2.61 -7.35 -14.79
C ILE A 47 -2.90 -6.84 -16.20
N ASP A 48 -3.87 -7.45 -16.90
CA ASP A 48 -4.27 -7.03 -18.23
C ASP A 48 -4.90 -5.63 -18.23
N LEU A 49 -5.69 -5.31 -17.21
CA LEU A 49 -6.29 -3.99 -17.04
C LEU A 49 -5.22 -2.90 -16.86
N ALA A 50 -4.20 -3.18 -16.05
CA ALA A 50 -3.09 -2.25 -15.82
C ALA A 50 -2.29 -1.98 -17.11
N ASP A 51 -2.12 -2.97 -17.96
CA ASP A 51 -1.38 -2.82 -19.23
C ASP A 51 -2.23 -2.18 -20.32
N GLN A 52 -3.42 -2.73 -20.59
CA GLN A 52 -4.26 -2.28 -21.70
C GLN A 52 -4.82 -0.87 -21.48
N TYR A 53 -5.12 -0.51 -20.23
CA TYR A 53 -5.73 0.76 -19.85
C TYR A 53 -4.82 1.68 -19.03
N LYS A 54 -3.51 1.53 -19.14
CA LYS A 54 -2.49 2.26 -18.35
C LYS A 54 -2.65 3.78 -18.28
N ARG A 55 -3.29 4.39 -19.28
CA ARG A 55 -3.53 5.84 -19.34
C ARG A 55 -4.82 6.28 -18.66
N THR A 56 -5.68 5.34 -18.27
CA THR A 56 -6.94 5.61 -17.56
C THR A 56 -6.75 5.55 -16.05
N LYS A 57 -7.67 6.16 -15.31
CA LYS A 57 -7.69 6.03 -13.84
C LYS A 57 -7.86 4.57 -13.40
N ALA A 58 -8.72 3.81 -14.08
CA ALA A 58 -8.95 2.40 -13.79
C ALA A 58 -7.69 1.55 -14.00
N GLY A 59 -6.96 1.74 -15.10
CA GLY A 59 -5.70 1.02 -15.33
C GLY A 59 -4.59 1.37 -14.32
N LYS A 60 -4.54 2.64 -13.89
CA LYS A 60 -3.64 3.02 -12.79
C LYS A 60 -4.05 2.35 -11.47
N LEU A 61 -5.35 2.32 -11.16
CA LEU A 61 -5.90 1.66 -9.98
C LEU A 61 -5.67 0.15 -10.02
N ALA A 62 -5.74 -0.47 -11.19
CA ALA A 62 -5.45 -1.89 -11.38
C ALA A 62 -4.03 -2.27 -10.93
N ASN A 63 -3.05 -1.36 -11.04
CA ASN A 63 -1.71 -1.59 -10.48
C ASN A 63 -1.72 -1.74 -8.94
N PHE A 64 -2.54 -0.95 -8.24
CA PHE A 64 -2.68 -1.09 -6.78
C PHE A 64 -3.25 -2.47 -6.42
N TYR A 65 -4.36 -2.86 -7.05
CA TYR A 65 -5.01 -4.13 -6.76
C TYR A 65 -4.18 -5.34 -7.20
N ALA A 66 -3.45 -5.24 -8.32
CA ALA A 66 -2.51 -6.27 -8.74
C ALA A 66 -1.41 -6.45 -7.68
N GLY A 67 -0.80 -5.35 -7.26
CA GLY A 67 0.22 -5.38 -6.21
C GLY A 67 -0.30 -5.92 -4.88
N ALA A 68 -1.48 -5.48 -4.44
CA ALA A 68 -2.11 -5.98 -3.22
C ALA A 68 -2.42 -7.49 -3.30
N SER A 69 -2.94 -7.97 -4.45
CA SER A 69 -3.19 -9.40 -4.67
C SER A 69 -1.92 -10.23 -4.62
N LEU A 70 -0.85 -9.75 -5.26
CA LEU A 70 0.46 -10.42 -5.27
C LEU A 70 1.10 -10.44 -3.87
N MET A 71 0.94 -9.37 -3.07
CA MET A 71 1.34 -9.38 -1.66
C MET A 71 0.67 -10.50 -0.88
N HIS A 72 -0.64 -10.67 -1.03
CA HIS A 72 -1.40 -11.76 -0.40
C HIS A 72 -0.95 -13.15 -0.87
N LEU A 73 -0.47 -13.28 -2.10
CA LEU A 73 0.06 -14.54 -2.63
C LEU A 73 1.54 -14.79 -2.27
N GLY A 74 2.21 -13.85 -1.62
CA GLY A 74 3.63 -13.93 -1.26
C GLY A 74 4.59 -13.68 -2.43
N GLU A 75 4.11 -13.08 -3.51
CA GLU A 75 4.90 -12.76 -4.71
C GLU A 75 5.43 -11.33 -4.61
N PHE A 76 6.34 -11.09 -3.66
CA PHE A 76 6.73 -9.77 -3.17
C PHE A 76 7.47 -8.91 -4.20
N GLU A 77 8.40 -9.48 -4.99
CA GLU A 77 9.10 -8.75 -6.05
C GLU A 77 8.12 -8.22 -7.10
N GLU A 78 7.19 -9.08 -7.52
CA GLU A 78 6.22 -8.74 -8.55
C GLU A 78 5.21 -7.73 -8.01
N ALA A 79 4.76 -7.90 -6.77
CA ALA A 79 3.91 -6.96 -6.04
C ALA A 79 4.53 -5.56 -6.01
N ALA A 80 5.80 -5.45 -5.60
CA ALA A 80 6.53 -4.19 -5.58
C ALA A 80 6.60 -3.54 -6.97
N GLY A 81 6.74 -4.34 -8.03
CA GLY A 81 6.75 -3.87 -9.42
C GLY A 81 5.43 -3.18 -9.80
N TYR A 82 4.29 -3.73 -9.41
CA TYR A 82 2.97 -3.13 -9.67
C TYR A 82 2.69 -1.95 -8.76
N LEU A 83 2.98 -2.03 -7.46
CA LEU A 83 2.77 -0.94 -6.51
C LEU A 83 3.55 0.32 -6.87
N LYS A 84 4.78 0.19 -7.40
CA LYS A 84 5.57 1.31 -7.92
C LYS A 84 4.94 2.01 -9.14
N LYS A 85 4.13 1.30 -9.91
CA LYS A 85 3.38 1.87 -11.07
C LYS A 85 2.10 2.58 -10.65
N TYR A 86 1.66 2.44 -9.40
CA TYR A 86 0.52 3.19 -8.88
C TYR A 86 0.91 4.66 -8.64
N THR A 87 0.34 5.56 -9.42
CA THR A 87 0.71 6.98 -9.45
C THR A 87 -0.44 7.93 -9.12
N ILE A 88 -1.55 7.40 -8.61
CA ILE A 88 -2.66 8.25 -8.17
C ILE A 88 -2.31 8.80 -6.78
N THR A 89 -2.39 10.13 -6.65
CA THR A 89 -2.20 10.83 -5.38
C THR A 89 -3.57 11.04 -4.74
N ASP A 90 -3.95 10.13 -3.88
CA ASP A 90 -5.17 10.21 -3.07
C ASP A 90 -4.82 9.97 -1.60
N GLU A 91 -5.72 10.38 -0.71
CA GLU A 91 -5.48 10.33 0.74
C GLU A 91 -5.63 8.94 1.35
N ILE A 92 -6.15 7.96 0.60
CA ILE A 92 -6.46 6.62 1.12
C ILE A 92 -5.50 5.59 0.52
N LEU A 93 -5.51 5.41 -0.79
CA LEU A 93 -4.77 4.32 -1.43
C LEU A 93 -3.29 4.64 -1.64
N ALA A 94 -2.92 5.92 -1.81
CA ALA A 94 -1.51 6.27 -1.99
C ALA A 94 -0.66 5.93 -0.75
N PRO A 95 -1.07 6.28 0.49
CA PRO A 95 -0.38 5.80 1.69
C PRO A 95 -0.38 4.27 1.83
N GLN A 96 -1.50 3.61 1.45
CA GLN A 96 -1.58 2.14 1.51
C GLN A 96 -0.62 1.48 0.51
N ALA A 97 -0.55 1.99 -0.73
CA ALA A 97 0.40 1.50 -1.73
C ALA A 97 1.85 1.63 -1.23
N LYS A 98 2.15 2.77 -0.57
CA LYS A 98 3.46 3.01 0.02
C LYS A 98 3.74 2.05 1.18
N GLY A 99 2.75 1.80 2.04
CA GLY A 99 2.85 0.84 3.14
C GLY A 99 3.05 -0.59 2.65
N LEU A 100 2.32 -1.02 1.62
CA LEU A 100 2.49 -2.34 0.99
C LEU A 100 3.86 -2.49 0.32
N LEU A 101 4.42 -1.42 -0.26
CA LEU A 101 5.80 -1.41 -0.74
C LEU A 101 6.79 -1.62 0.41
N GLY A 102 6.52 -1.01 1.57
CA GLY A 102 7.29 -1.23 2.78
C GLY A 102 7.24 -2.69 3.23
N ASP A 103 6.04 -3.29 3.24
CA ASP A 103 5.85 -4.70 3.55
C ASP A 103 6.65 -5.59 2.58
N ALA A 104 6.57 -5.33 1.28
CA ALA A 104 7.33 -6.08 0.27
C ALA A 104 8.85 -5.96 0.48
N SER A 105 9.36 -4.76 0.77
CA SER A 105 10.79 -4.55 1.02
C SER A 105 11.27 -5.34 2.25
N VAL A 106 10.48 -5.36 3.32
CA VAL A 106 10.79 -6.14 4.54
C VAL A 106 10.81 -7.65 4.24
N GLU A 107 9.80 -8.16 3.52
CA GLU A 107 9.74 -9.59 3.15
C GLU A 107 10.90 -10.01 2.24
N LEU A 108 11.40 -9.08 1.43
CA LEU A 108 12.59 -9.28 0.59
C LEU A 108 13.92 -9.08 1.34
N GLY A 109 13.87 -8.76 2.65
CA GLY A 109 15.04 -8.59 3.51
C GLY A 109 15.64 -7.19 3.50
N ASP A 110 15.07 -6.23 2.78
CA ASP A 110 15.50 -4.82 2.82
C ASP A 110 14.72 -4.03 3.88
N THR A 111 15.08 -4.27 5.13
CA THR A 111 14.43 -3.62 6.28
C THR A 111 14.65 -2.11 6.29
N ALA A 112 15.78 -1.63 5.78
CA ALA A 112 16.09 -0.20 5.73
C ALA A 112 15.15 0.53 4.76
N ASP A 113 14.91 -0.02 3.58
CA ASP A 113 13.93 0.51 2.63
C ASP A 113 12.50 0.37 3.17
N GLY A 114 12.19 -0.74 3.83
CA GLY A 114 10.90 -0.95 4.51
C GLY A 114 10.58 0.14 5.52
N ILE A 115 11.52 0.46 6.42
CA ILE A 115 11.37 1.54 7.40
C ILE A 115 11.13 2.88 6.70
N ARG A 116 11.94 3.22 5.69
CA ARG A 116 11.80 4.46 4.93
C ARG A 116 10.39 4.58 4.33
N LEU A 117 9.91 3.51 3.69
CA LEU A 117 8.59 3.46 3.05
C LEU A 117 7.44 3.57 4.07
N TYR A 118 7.56 2.96 5.24
CA TYR A 118 6.57 3.12 6.32
C TYR A 118 6.53 4.55 6.86
N LEU A 119 7.69 5.19 7.04
CA LEU A 119 7.73 6.57 7.49
C LEU A 119 7.10 7.51 6.46
N GLU A 120 7.37 7.31 5.16
CA GLU A 120 6.71 8.04 4.08
C GLU A 120 5.19 7.79 4.07
N ALA A 121 4.74 6.53 4.24
CA ALA A 121 3.32 6.19 4.29
C ALA A 121 2.62 6.86 5.48
N ALA A 122 3.26 6.89 6.66
CA ALA A 122 2.74 7.54 7.84
C ALA A 122 2.59 9.05 7.66
N GLU A 123 3.57 9.70 6.98
CA GLU A 123 3.53 11.12 6.68
C GLU A 123 2.47 11.45 5.62
N MET A 124 2.36 10.63 4.58
CA MET A 124 1.34 10.79 3.54
C MET A 124 -0.08 10.64 4.08
N ALA A 125 -0.31 9.69 4.98
CA ALA A 125 -1.61 9.44 5.58
C ALA A 125 -2.02 10.58 6.52
N ASP A 126 -1.12 11.05 7.38
CA ASP A 126 -1.29 12.09 8.39
C ASP A 126 -2.64 12.04 9.13
N ASN A 127 -3.04 10.84 9.55
CA ASN A 127 -4.30 10.60 10.24
C ASN A 127 -4.17 9.52 11.32
N ALA A 128 -5.16 9.51 12.25
CA ALA A 128 -5.17 8.60 13.40
C ALA A 128 -5.48 7.12 13.06
N PHE A 129 -5.86 6.80 11.81
CA PHE A 129 -6.17 5.43 11.40
C PHE A 129 -4.96 4.72 10.79
N HIS A 130 -4.21 5.39 9.91
CA HIS A 130 -3.15 4.75 9.14
C HIS A 130 -1.75 5.10 9.65
N SER A 131 -1.50 6.36 10.03
CA SER A 131 -0.17 6.80 10.45
C SER A 131 0.39 6.00 11.62
N PRO A 132 -0.37 5.72 12.71
CA PRO A 132 0.17 4.96 13.84
C PRO A 132 0.51 3.51 13.46
N ILE A 133 -0.20 2.89 12.51
CA ILE A 133 0.12 1.53 12.02
C ILE A 133 1.51 1.50 11.39
N TYR A 134 1.81 2.46 10.50
CA TYR A 134 3.11 2.50 9.82
C TYR A 134 4.24 2.90 10.76
N LEU A 135 4.00 3.84 11.68
CA LEU A 135 4.96 4.18 12.71
C LEU A 135 5.28 2.99 13.62
N MET A 136 4.25 2.20 13.98
CA MET A 136 4.42 0.98 14.76
C MET A 136 5.26 -0.04 14.01
N LYS A 137 4.97 -0.31 12.73
CA LYS A 137 5.75 -1.23 11.89
C LYS A 137 7.23 -0.84 11.83
N ALA A 138 7.53 0.43 11.56
CA ALA A 138 8.90 0.94 11.54
C ALA A 138 9.58 0.82 12.91
N GLY A 139 8.88 1.17 13.99
CA GLY A 139 9.38 1.06 15.35
C GLY A 139 9.73 -0.37 15.74
N MET A 140 8.89 -1.33 15.36
CA MET A 140 9.14 -2.75 15.64
C MET A 140 10.38 -3.28 14.89
N ILE A 141 10.64 -2.82 13.69
CA ILE A 141 11.86 -3.19 12.96
C ILE A 141 13.08 -2.58 13.64
N TYR A 142 13.05 -1.30 14.00
CA TYR A 142 14.13 -0.68 14.77
C TYR A 142 14.43 -1.43 16.06
N GLU A 143 13.39 -1.82 16.79
CA GLU A 143 13.52 -2.60 18.01
C GLU A 143 14.17 -3.96 17.77
N SER A 144 13.75 -4.67 16.71
CA SER A 144 14.32 -5.98 16.33
C SER A 144 15.79 -5.90 15.91
N GLU A 145 16.21 -4.75 15.38
CA GLU A 145 17.60 -4.45 15.02
C GLU A 145 18.43 -3.91 16.19
N GLY A 146 17.85 -3.80 17.40
CA GLY A 146 18.52 -3.25 18.58
C GLY A 146 18.68 -1.71 18.55
N LYS A 147 18.02 -1.03 17.63
CA LYS A 147 18.00 0.43 17.49
C LYS A 147 16.92 1.03 18.42
N TYR A 148 17.06 0.81 19.72
CA TYR A 148 16.04 1.10 20.71
C TYR A 148 15.69 2.57 20.82
N GLU A 149 16.67 3.48 20.65
CA GLU A 149 16.42 4.91 20.69
C GLU A 149 15.55 5.39 19.52
N ASP A 150 15.75 4.82 18.31
CA ASP A 150 14.95 5.16 17.14
C ASP A 150 13.54 4.56 17.25
N ALA A 151 13.41 3.34 17.77
CA ALA A 151 12.12 2.73 18.10
C ALA A 151 11.36 3.59 19.12
N LEU A 152 12.02 4.03 20.20
CA LEU A 152 11.43 4.87 21.25
C LEU A 152 10.85 6.17 20.68
N LYS A 153 11.58 6.87 19.81
CA LYS A 153 11.11 8.11 19.16
C LYS A 153 9.79 7.88 18.40
N LEU A 154 9.66 6.76 17.69
CA LEU A 154 8.45 6.46 16.94
C LEU A 154 7.28 6.08 17.86
N TYR A 155 7.54 5.34 18.91
CA TYR A 155 6.53 4.97 19.89
C TYR A 155 6.03 6.19 20.69
N GLU A 156 6.92 7.09 21.09
CA GLU A 156 6.54 8.36 21.72
C GLU A 156 5.74 9.25 20.76
N LYS A 157 6.10 9.28 19.47
CA LYS A 157 5.30 9.99 18.44
C LYS A 157 3.88 9.43 18.31
N ILE A 158 3.69 8.10 18.41
CA ILE A 158 2.36 7.49 18.44
C ILE A 158 1.60 7.91 19.69
N GLN A 159 2.24 7.85 20.85
CA GLN A 159 1.66 8.23 22.14
C GLN A 159 1.16 9.69 22.13
N ASP A 160 2.00 10.60 21.60
CA ASP A 160 1.72 12.04 21.63
C ASP A 160 0.68 12.47 20.58
N LYS A 161 0.80 11.96 19.35
CA LYS A 161 -0.05 12.40 18.24
C LYS A 161 -1.32 11.58 18.04
N TYR A 162 -1.29 10.31 18.40
CA TYR A 162 -2.37 9.36 18.10
C TYR A 162 -2.78 8.53 19.34
N PRO A 163 -2.99 9.15 20.52
CA PRO A 163 -3.25 8.41 21.77
C PRO A 163 -4.53 7.57 21.72
N GLU A 164 -5.52 8.00 20.92
CA GLU A 164 -6.82 7.30 20.78
C GLU A 164 -6.81 6.21 19.69
N SER A 165 -5.74 6.06 18.93
CA SER A 165 -5.59 4.97 17.97
C SER A 165 -5.47 3.61 18.67
N ASN A 166 -5.68 2.51 17.95
CA ASN A 166 -5.48 1.17 18.51
C ASN A 166 -4.04 0.98 19.01
N GLU A 167 -3.07 1.50 18.24
CA GLU A 167 -1.65 1.47 18.56
C GLU A 167 -1.36 2.35 19.80
N GLY A 168 -1.90 3.58 19.82
CA GLY A 168 -1.70 4.54 20.91
C GLY A 168 -2.20 4.03 22.26
N ARG A 169 -3.37 3.40 22.31
CA ARG A 169 -3.93 2.81 23.54
C ARG A 169 -3.07 1.72 24.17
N SER A 170 -2.20 1.09 23.41
CA SER A 170 -1.35 0.00 23.88
C SER A 170 0.14 0.29 23.86
N ILE A 171 0.54 1.52 23.46
CA ILE A 171 1.94 1.85 23.18
C ILE A 171 2.83 1.89 24.41
N ASP A 172 2.27 2.15 25.59
CA ASP A 172 3.02 2.28 26.85
C ASP A 172 3.89 1.07 27.14
N LYS A 173 3.40 -0.14 26.83
CA LYS A 173 4.18 -1.39 26.99
C LYS A 173 5.41 -1.43 26.07
N ASN A 174 5.30 -0.92 24.85
CA ASN A 174 6.41 -0.86 23.90
C ASN A 174 7.45 0.16 24.37
N ILE A 175 7.00 1.34 24.80
CA ILE A 175 7.86 2.39 25.37
C ILE A 175 8.60 1.87 26.60
N ALA A 176 7.89 1.25 27.54
CA ALA A 176 8.51 0.68 28.75
C ALA A 176 9.56 -0.37 28.40
N ARG A 177 9.29 -1.24 27.44
CA ARG A 177 10.20 -2.32 27.02
C ARG A 177 11.48 -1.74 26.41
N VAL A 178 11.39 -0.80 25.46
CA VAL A 178 12.59 -0.26 24.83
C VAL A 178 13.40 0.62 25.76
N LYS A 179 12.77 1.30 26.74
CA LYS A 179 13.46 2.09 27.78
C LYS A 179 14.37 1.25 28.67
N LEU A 180 14.13 -0.04 28.81
CA LEU A 180 15.05 -0.95 29.54
C LEU A 180 16.41 -1.10 28.83
N HIS A 181 16.49 -0.77 27.55
CA HIS A 181 17.68 -0.91 26.73
C HIS A 181 18.34 0.42 26.34
N THR A 182 17.73 1.56 26.70
CA THR A 182 18.23 2.91 26.39
C THR A 182 18.90 3.61 27.58
N ASN A 183 18.99 2.96 28.74
CA ASN A 183 19.61 3.48 29.98
C ASN A 183 21.04 2.98 30.14
#